data_810e73e10a80938cce783cee7d003149
#
_entry.id   810e73e10a80938cce783cee7d003149
#
_cell.length_a   1.000
_cell.length_b   1.000
_cell.length_c   1.000
_cell.angle_alpha   90.00
_cell.angle_beta   90.00
_cell.angle_gamma   90.00
#
_symmetry.space_group_name_H-M   'P 1'
#
loop_
_entity.id
_entity.type
_entity.pdbx_description
1 polymer ?
#
loop_
_entity_poly.entity_id
_entity_poly.type
_entity_poly.pdbx_seq_one_letter_code
_entity_poly.pdbx_strand_id
1 'polypeptide(L)'
;MAEVVDAVVIGAGVVGLACAYELTKKLDSVVVLEREVGPGREISSRNSGVVHAGIYYPEDSLKTRLCIEGNRRLYAWCEAHEVPHEHTGKLIVATNADDESRLRAIASHAKAVGAGELRLMSGAEARQQEPELRCELALHSPSSGVVDVHELIASLVYEIVEADGMVVYHTTVEEISRTSAGWLVRTTDTTGSQMELLAQRVVNAAGLS
;
A
#
# COMPACT_ATOMS: atom_id res chain seq x y z
N MET A 1 20.83 -8.72 -27.47
CA MET A 1 21.08 -7.30 -27.08
C MET A 1 20.03 -6.95 -26.03
N ALA A 2 20.44 -6.31 -24.94
CA ALA A 2 19.50 -5.89 -23.91
C ALA A 2 18.52 -4.85 -24.49
N GLU A 3 17.25 -4.99 -24.17
CA GLU A 3 16.22 -3.99 -24.48
C GLU A 3 16.39 -2.79 -23.52
N VAL A 4 16.31 -1.56 -24.06
CA VAL A 4 16.52 -0.34 -23.26
C VAL A 4 15.19 0.22 -22.80
N VAL A 5 15.07 0.46 -21.50
CA VAL A 5 13.86 1.01 -20.87
C VAL A 5 14.24 2.12 -19.85
N ASP A 6 13.30 3.03 -19.56
CA ASP A 6 13.53 4.09 -18.58
C ASP A 6 13.52 3.56 -17.14
N ALA A 7 12.60 2.67 -16.85
CA ALA A 7 12.50 2.09 -15.52
C ALA A 7 12.04 0.63 -15.52
N VAL A 8 12.63 -0.15 -14.61
CA VAL A 8 12.17 -1.48 -14.22
C VAL A 8 11.71 -1.44 -12.77
N VAL A 9 10.51 -1.95 -12.51
CA VAL A 9 9.96 -2.19 -11.17
C VAL A 9 9.89 -3.69 -10.93
N ILE A 10 10.46 -4.17 -9.83
CA ILE A 10 10.50 -5.58 -9.48
C ILE A 10 9.43 -5.87 -8.44
N GLY A 11 8.47 -6.71 -8.83
CA GLY A 11 7.31 -7.12 -8.03
C GLY A 11 6.04 -6.32 -8.35
N ALA A 12 4.98 -7.03 -8.72
CA ALA A 12 3.65 -6.49 -8.96
C ALA A 12 2.74 -6.58 -7.73
N GLY A 13 3.30 -6.38 -6.54
CA GLY A 13 2.54 -6.08 -5.33
C GLY A 13 2.03 -4.64 -5.34
N VAL A 14 1.13 -4.27 -4.42
CA VAL A 14 0.53 -2.92 -4.35
C VAL A 14 1.57 -1.80 -4.32
N VAL A 15 2.70 -2.00 -3.64
CA VAL A 15 3.78 -1.00 -3.57
C VAL A 15 4.48 -0.83 -4.92
N GLY A 16 4.84 -1.94 -5.58
CA GLY A 16 5.50 -1.90 -6.90
C GLY A 16 4.59 -1.28 -7.95
N LEU A 17 3.32 -1.67 -7.98
CA LEU A 17 2.34 -1.11 -8.93
C LEU A 17 2.11 0.39 -8.69
N ALA A 18 1.98 0.83 -7.43
CA ALA A 18 1.85 2.26 -7.12
C ALA A 18 3.10 3.06 -7.54
N CYS A 19 4.31 2.50 -7.36
CA CYS A 19 5.54 3.10 -7.87
C CYS A 19 5.57 3.16 -9.40
N ALA A 20 5.20 2.07 -10.07
CA ALA A 20 5.16 2.00 -11.53
C ALA A 20 4.19 3.05 -12.10
N TYR A 21 2.97 3.14 -11.56
CA TYR A 21 2.00 4.17 -11.96
C TYR A 21 2.55 5.59 -11.82
N GLU A 22 3.22 5.92 -10.73
CA GLU A 22 3.84 7.25 -10.58
C GLU A 22 5.01 7.48 -11.56
N LEU A 23 5.68 6.41 -11.98
CA LEU A 23 6.75 6.50 -12.98
C LEU A 23 6.20 6.69 -14.39
N THR A 24 5.09 6.03 -14.78
CA THR A 24 4.49 6.21 -16.11
C THR A 24 4.05 7.64 -16.39
N LYS A 25 3.75 8.45 -15.38
CA LYS A 25 3.46 9.88 -15.54
C LYS A 25 4.67 10.72 -16.00
N LYS A 26 5.87 10.18 -15.99
CA LYS A 26 7.12 10.93 -16.18
C LYS A 26 8.09 10.27 -17.13
N LEU A 27 7.88 9.02 -17.49
CA LEU A 27 8.78 8.18 -18.24
C LEU A 27 8.00 7.48 -19.36
N ASP A 28 8.63 7.32 -20.50
CA ASP A 28 7.99 6.77 -21.69
C ASP A 28 7.98 5.22 -21.69
N SER A 29 8.92 4.59 -20.96
CA SER A 29 9.03 3.13 -20.92
C SER A 29 9.23 2.62 -19.50
N VAL A 30 8.13 2.10 -18.89
CA VAL A 30 8.12 1.51 -17.55
C VAL A 30 7.70 0.05 -17.63
N VAL A 31 8.53 -0.85 -17.09
CA VAL A 31 8.27 -2.30 -17.08
C VAL A 31 8.21 -2.80 -15.65
N VAL A 32 7.10 -3.44 -15.29
CA VAL A 32 6.96 -4.18 -14.03
C VAL A 32 7.21 -5.66 -14.30
N LEU A 33 8.11 -6.27 -13.53
CA LEU A 33 8.46 -7.68 -13.62
C LEU A 33 7.90 -8.43 -12.40
N GLU A 34 7.09 -9.46 -12.64
CA GLU A 34 6.47 -10.27 -11.60
C GLU A 34 6.72 -11.77 -11.87
N ARG A 35 7.20 -12.49 -10.85
CA ARG A 35 7.47 -13.91 -10.96
C ARG A 35 6.21 -14.77 -10.98
N GLU A 36 5.17 -14.31 -10.30
CA GLU A 36 3.91 -15.03 -10.18
C GLU A 36 3.04 -14.94 -11.44
N VAL A 37 1.99 -15.73 -11.49
CA VAL A 37 1.01 -15.78 -12.58
C VAL A 37 0.17 -14.50 -12.73
N GLY A 38 0.23 -13.61 -11.76
CA GLY A 38 -0.56 -12.39 -11.73
C GLY A 38 -0.17 -11.46 -10.59
N PRO A 39 -0.74 -10.26 -10.53
CA PRO A 39 -0.34 -9.25 -9.56
C PRO A 39 -0.86 -9.57 -8.16
N GLY A 40 -0.16 -9.08 -7.14
CA GLY A 40 -0.59 -9.11 -5.75
C GLY A 40 -0.67 -10.49 -5.09
N ARG A 41 -0.06 -11.51 -5.64
CA ARG A 41 -0.19 -12.92 -5.19
C ARG A 41 0.45 -13.23 -3.84
N GLU A 42 1.38 -12.41 -3.40
CA GLU A 42 2.09 -12.59 -2.13
C GLU A 42 1.44 -11.76 -0.99
N ILE A 43 2.19 -10.93 -0.30
CA ILE A 43 1.73 -10.15 0.88
C ILE A 43 0.51 -9.29 0.58
N SER A 44 0.41 -8.74 -0.64
CA SER A 44 -0.69 -7.86 -1.03
C SER A 44 -2.06 -8.55 -1.06
N SER A 45 -2.13 -9.87 -1.21
CA SER A 45 -3.37 -10.65 -1.09
C SER A 45 -3.61 -11.27 0.28
N ARG A 46 -2.67 -11.10 1.22
CA ARG A 46 -2.68 -11.76 2.53
C ARG A 46 -2.80 -10.75 3.67
N ASN A 47 -3.80 -9.89 3.58
CA ASN A 47 -4.10 -8.88 4.58
C ASN A 47 -5.62 -8.67 4.69
N SER A 48 -6.05 -7.86 5.63
CA SER A 48 -7.48 -7.59 5.90
C SER A 48 -8.02 -6.34 5.20
N GLY A 49 -7.26 -5.75 4.26
CA GLY A 49 -7.69 -4.56 3.53
C GLY A 49 -7.88 -3.29 4.38
N VAL A 50 -7.33 -3.24 5.59
CA VAL A 50 -7.52 -2.10 6.48
C VAL A 50 -6.79 -0.86 5.97
N VAL A 51 -7.53 0.22 5.81
CA VAL A 51 -6.99 1.56 5.55
C VAL A 51 -6.64 2.22 6.88
N HIS A 52 -5.35 2.27 7.19
CA HIS A 52 -4.85 2.82 8.44
C HIS A 52 -4.84 4.35 8.45
N ALA A 53 -5.16 4.96 9.61
CA ALA A 53 -5.20 6.41 9.78
C ALA A 53 -3.88 7.03 10.30
N GLY A 54 -2.85 6.23 10.62
CA GLY A 54 -1.54 6.75 11.07
C GLY A 54 -1.47 7.15 12.55
N ILE A 55 -2.41 6.71 13.38
CA ILE A 55 -2.63 7.18 14.77
C ILE A 55 -1.69 6.59 15.82
N TYR A 56 -0.82 5.65 15.46
CA TYR A 56 -0.01 4.88 16.43
C TYR A 56 1.50 5.08 16.30
N TYR A 57 1.96 5.71 15.23
CA TYR A 57 3.38 5.71 14.89
C TYR A 57 4.07 6.96 15.45
N PRO A 58 5.40 6.91 15.76
CA PRO A 58 6.13 8.05 16.29
C PRO A 58 5.97 9.31 15.43
N GLU A 59 5.85 10.48 16.09
CA GLU A 59 5.52 11.77 15.45
C GLU A 59 6.42 12.09 14.25
N ASP A 60 7.74 11.99 14.42
CA ASP A 60 8.73 12.34 13.40
C ASP A 60 9.03 11.21 12.41
N SER A 61 8.28 10.10 12.45
CA SER A 61 8.58 8.97 11.59
C SER A 61 8.04 9.17 10.17
N LEU A 62 8.83 8.70 9.20
CA LEU A 62 8.39 8.61 7.80
C LEU A 62 7.08 7.81 7.69
N LYS A 63 6.90 6.78 8.52
CA LYS A 63 5.72 5.93 8.56
C LYS A 63 4.46 6.72 8.95
N THR A 64 4.52 7.61 9.93
CA THR A 64 3.41 8.50 10.33
C THR A 64 2.99 9.37 9.16
N ARG A 65 3.96 10.10 8.59
CA ARG A 65 3.72 11.02 7.47
C ARG A 65 3.12 10.30 6.27
N LEU A 66 3.74 9.19 5.85
CA LEU A 66 3.28 8.45 4.67
C LEU A 66 1.95 7.73 4.91
N CYS A 67 1.66 7.28 6.15
CA CYS A 67 0.38 6.66 6.46
C CYS A 67 -0.78 7.69 6.42
N ILE A 68 -0.59 8.87 6.99
CA ILE A 68 -1.60 9.94 6.96
C ILE A 68 -1.86 10.43 5.52
N GLU A 69 -0.80 10.70 4.78
CA GLU A 69 -0.90 11.11 3.38
C GLU A 69 -1.49 9.99 2.52
N GLY A 70 -1.00 8.76 2.69
CA GLY A 70 -1.47 7.58 1.97
C GLY A 70 -2.95 7.27 2.22
N ASN A 71 -3.45 7.48 3.45
CA ASN A 71 -4.87 7.33 3.76
C ASN A 71 -5.74 8.22 2.85
N ARG A 72 -5.41 9.50 2.77
CA ARG A 72 -6.16 10.47 1.93
C ARG A 72 -6.07 10.11 0.45
N ARG A 73 -4.86 9.78 -0.03
CA ARG A 73 -4.64 9.42 -1.44
C ARG A 73 -5.33 8.13 -1.82
N LEU A 74 -5.35 7.15 -0.91
CA LEU A 74 -6.00 5.86 -1.17
C LEU A 74 -7.51 6.01 -1.32
N TYR A 75 -8.17 6.76 -0.44
CA TYR A 75 -9.60 7.05 -0.60
C TYR A 75 -9.90 7.83 -1.88
N ALA A 76 -9.13 8.88 -2.17
CA ALA A 76 -9.28 9.62 -3.42
C ALA A 76 -9.07 8.74 -4.67
N TRP A 77 -8.11 7.81 -4.61
CA TRP A 77 -7.92 6.81 -5.67
C TRP A 77 -9.14 5.92 -5.82
N CYS A 78 -9.63 5.35 -4.71
CA CYS A 78 -10.77 4.45 -4.72
C CYS A 78 -12.03 5.11 -5.28
N GLU A 79 -12.28 6.36 -4.91
CA GLU A 79 -13.39 7.15 -5.46
C GLU A 79 -13.23 7.39 -6.97
N ALA A 80 -12.03 7.76 -7.43
CA ALA A 80 -11.77 8.09 -8.83
C ALA A 80 -11.82 6.86 -9.76
N HIS A 81 -11.50 5.68 -9.24
CA HIS A 81 -11.39 4.43 -10.03
C HIS A 81 -12.48 3.40 -9.66
N GLU A 82 -13.52 3.81 -8.94
CA GLU A 82 -14.64 2.96 -8.52
C GLU A 82 -14.21 1.69 -7.76
N VAL A 83 -13.06 1.76 -7.04
CA VAL A 83 -12.58 0.65 -6.22
C VAL A 83 -13.46 0.53 -4.97
N PRO A 84 -14.06 -0.64 -4.68
CA PRO A 84 -14.90 -0.84 -3.50
C PRO A 84 -14.12 -0.55 -2.20
N HIS A 85 -14.67 0.34 -1.39
CA HIS A 85 -14.10 0.73 -0.11
C HIS A 85 -15.18 1.25 0.83
N GLU A 86 -14.91 1.23 2.12
CA GLU A 86 -15.81 1.76 3.14
C GLU A 86 -15.07 2.51 4.24
N HIS A 87 -15.62 3.64 4.65
CA HIS A 87 -15.21 4.37 5.86
C HIS A 87 -15.87 3.75 7.09
N THR A 88 -15.57 2.49 7.39
CA THR A 88 -16.15 1.76 8.53
C THR A 88 -15.81 2.40 9.88
N GLY A 89 -14.78 3.23 9.92
CA GLY A 89 -14.16 3.66 11.15
C GLY A 89 -13.40 2.51 11.83
N LYS A 90 -12.95 2.79 13.06
CA LYS A 90 -12.30 1.81 13.93
C LYS A 90 -12.55 2.16 15.37
N LEU A 91 -13.00 1.20 16.15
CA LEU A 91 -13.11 1.31 17.61
C LEU A 91 -11.86 0.72 18.29
N ILE A 92 -11.24 1.48 19.17
CA ILE A 92 -10.17 1.05 20.04
C ILE A 92 -10.73 1.10 21.44
N VAL A 93 -10.75 -0.02 22.15
CA VAL A 93 -11.48 -0.17 23.40
C VAL A 93 -10.55 -0.25 24.61
N ALA A 94 -10.99 0.30 25.74
CA ALA A 94 -10.38 0.13 27.06
C ALA A 94 -11.23 -0.85 27.87
N THR A 95 -10.56 -1.85 28.41
CA THR A 95 -11.17 -2.87 29.30
C THR A 95 -10.82 -2.67 30.78
N ASN A 96 -9.92 -1.74 31.06
CA ASN A 96 -9.44 -1.40 32.41
C ASN A 96 -8.91 0.05 32.44
N ALA A 97 -8.59 0.55 33.63
CA ALA A 97 -8.14 1.94 33.84
C ALA A 97 -6.81 2.28 33.14
N ASP A 98 -5.89 1.32 33.02
CA ASP A 98 -4.61 1.54 32.32
C ASP A 98 -4.85 1.74 30.82
N ASP A 99 -5.77 0.99 30.23
CA ASP A 99 -6.16 1.13 28.83
C ASP A 99 -6.83 2.49 28.57
N GLU A 100 -7.64 3.02 29.52
CA GLU A 100 -8.22 4.35 29.36
C GLU A 100 -7.14 5.45 29.22
N SER A 101 -6.10 5.38 30.03
CA SER A 101 -4.97 6.32 29.94
C SER A 101 -4.29 6.23 28.58
N ARG A 102 -4.11 5.02 28.03
CA ARG A 102 -3.55 4.79 26.69
C ARG A 102 -4.44 5.35 25.60
N LEU A 103 -5.77 5.18 25.67
CA LEU A 103 -6.70 5.74 24.67
C LEU A 103 -6.61 7.27 24.62
N ARG A 104 -6.54 7.93 25.79
CA ARG A 104 -6.38 9.39 25.87
C ARG A 104 -5.05 9.86 25.28
N ALA A 105 -3.97 9.10 25.52
CA ALA A 105 -2.66 9.36 24.93
C ALA A 105 -2.70 9.21 23.39
N ILE A 106 -3.35 8.16 22.85
CA ILE A 106 -3.54 7.96 21.42
C ILE A 106 -4.33 9.12 20.81
N ALA A 107 -5.41 9.57 21.45
CA ALA A 107 -6.21 10.70 20.95
C ALA A 107 -5.39 12.00 20.89
N SER A 108 -4.59 12.29 21.93
CA SER A 108 -3.70 13.44 21.96
C SER A 108 -2.62 13.36 20.89
N HIS A 109 -2.01 12.19 20.74
CA HIS A 109 -1.00 11.93 19.73
C HIS A 109 -1.55 12.09 18.30
N ALA A 110 -2.69 11.49 17.99
CA ALA A 110 -3.32 11.59 16.67
C ALA A 110 -3.58 13.04 16.25
N LYS A 111 -4.01 13.88 17.21
CA LYS A 111 -4.18 15.32 16.99
C LYS A 111 -2.85 16.02 16.70
N ALA A 112 -1.81 15.71 17.47
CA ALA A 112 -0.48 16.30 17.31
C ALA A 112 0.14 15.99 15.93
N VAL A 113 -0.01 14.75 15.44
CA VAL A 113 0.55 14.34 14.14
C VAL A 113 -0.36 14.65 12.94
N GLY A 114 -1.54 15.24 13.17
CA GLY A 114 -2.49 15.58 12.10
C GLY A 114 -3.21 14.36 11.49
N ALA A 115 -3.31 13.25 12.23
CA ALA A 115 -4.04 12.04 11.81
C ALA A 115 -5.58 12.18 11.91
N GLY A 116 -6.07 13.37 12.20
CA GLY A 116 -7.49 13.68 12.35
C GLY A 116 -7.94 13.68 13.81
N GLU A 117 -9.19 14.04 14.02
CA GLU A 117 -9.81 14.04 15.34
C GLU A 117 -10.41 12.67 15.65
N LEU A 118 -9.95 12.08 16.75
CA LEU A 118 -10.51 10.85 17.28
C LEU A 118 -11.56 11.19 18.35
N ARG A 119 -12.66 10.46 18.36
CA ARG A 119 -13.75 10.70 19.32
C ARG A 119 -13.72 9.69 20.46
N LEU A 120 -13.51 10.20 21.70
CA LEU A 120 -13.75 9.40 22.91
C LEU A 120 -15.26 9.21 23.09
N MET A 121 -15.66 7.99 23.43
CA MET A 121 -17.03 7.60 23.66
C MET A 121 -17.15 6.62 24.81
N SER A 122 -18.27 6.67 25.54
CA SER A 122 -18.55 5.72 26.61
C SER A 122 -18.73 4.30 26.07
N GLY A 123 -18.56 3.29 26.93
CA GLY A 123 -18.87 1.91 26.55
C GLY A 123 -20.33 1.71 26.13
N ALA A 124 -21.25 2.52 26.66
CA ALA A 124 -22.66 2.48 26.25
C ALA A 124 -22.85 2.97 24.80
N GLU A 125 -22.19 4.07 24.42
CA GLU A 125 -22.18 4.56 23.02
C GLU A 125 -21.49 3.58 22.07
N ALA A 126 -20.37 2.97 22.50
CA ALA A 126 -19.66 1.97 21.69
C ALA A 126 -20.55 0.74 21.41
N ARG A 127 -21.32 0.28 22.39
CA ARG A 127 -22.27 -0.83 22.23
C ARG A 127 -23.46 -0.51 21.32
N GLN A 128 -23.77 0.75 21.07
CA GLN A 128 -24.79 1.09 20.04
C GLN A 128 -24.27 0.80 18.62
N GLN A 129 -22.97 0.88 18.41
CA GLN A 129 -22.37 0.54 17.12
C GLN A 129 -22.03 -0.95 17.03
N GLU A 130 -21.47 -1.51 18.10
CA GLU A 130 -21.04 -2.90 18.19
C GLU A 130 -21.58 -3.53 19.49
N PRO A 131 -22.76 -4.16 19.47
CA PRO A 131 -23.47 -4.63 20.67
C PRO A 131 -22.69 -5.61 21.54
N GLU A 132 -21.80 -6.40 20.97
CA GLU A 132 -21.01 -7.43 21.67
C GLU A 132 -19.79 -6.84 22.41
N LEU A 133 -19.51 -5.55 22.27
CA LEU A 133 -18.35 -4.93 22.92
C LEU A 133 -18.49 -4.90 24.44
N ARG A 134 -17.40 -5.28 25.10
CA ARG A 134 -17.24 -5.18 26.56
C ARG A 134 -16.13 -4.18 26.87
N CYS A 135 -16.50 -2.93 27.08
CA CYS A 135 -15.55 -1.85 27.39
C CYS A 135 -16.23 -0.77 28.22
N GLU A 136 -15.43 -0.04 28.97
CA GLU A 136 -15.83 1.16 29.73
C GLU A 136 -15.69 2.43 28.89
N LEU A 137 -14.65 2.49 28.07
CA LEU A 137 -14.34 3.61 27.20
C LEU A 137 -13.90 3.07 25.83
N ALA A 138 -14.24 3.80 24.78
CA ALA A 138 -13.75 3.54 23.43
C ALA A 138 -13.23 4.83 22.77
N LEU A 139 -12.35 4.66 21.80
CA LEU A 139 -11.85 5.72 20.94
C LEU A 139 -12.21 5.39 19.50
N HIS A 140 -12.99 6.22 18.85
CA HIS A 140 -13.40 6.06 17.48
C HIS A 140 -12.46 6.83 16.54
N SER A 141 -11.91 6.13 15.56
CA SER A 141 -11.09 6.68 14.47
C SER A 141 -11.90 6.68 13.15
N PRO A 142 -12.51 7.78 12.76
CA PRO A 142 -13.43 7.82 11.61
C PRO A 142 -12.72 7.68 10.26
N SER A 143 -11.44 8.05 10.18
CA SER A 143 -10.65 7.96 8.93
C SER A 143 -10.08 6.57 8.65
N SER A 144 -10.23 5.61 9.56
CA SER A 144 -9.94 4.20 9.29
C SER A 144 -11.06 3.57 8.47
N GLY A 145 -10.76 2.53 7.71
CA GLY A 145 -11.76 1.82 6.94
C GLY A 145 -11.19 0.57 6.29
N VAL A 146 -11.85 0.12 5.25
CA VAL A 146 -11.45 -1.06 4.47
C VAL A 146 -11.50 -0.77 2.98
N VAL A 147 -10.69 -1.49 2.21
CA VAL A 147 -10.63 -1.42 0.75
C VAL A 147 -10.59 -2.82 0.17
N ASP A 148 -11.23 -3.03 -0.97
CA ASP A 148 -10.99 -4.23 -1.76
C ASP A 148 -9.59 -4.16 -2.38
N VAL A 149 -8.69 -4.96 -1.84
CA VAL A 149 -7.27 -4.97 -2.25
C VAL A 149 -7.10 -5.53 -3.66
N HIS A 150 -7.96 -6.45 -4.09
CA HIS A 150 -7.88 -7.02 -5.43
C HIS A 150 -8.28 -6.01 -6.49
N GLU A 151 -9.37 -5.30 -6.26
CA GLU A 151 -9.82 -4.22 -7.15
C GLU A 151 -8.85 -3.04 -7.16
N LEU A 152 -8.25 -2.70 -6.01
CA LEU A 152 -7.18 -1.71 -5.95
C LEU A 152 -5.97 -2.11 -6.81
N ILE A 153 -5.54 -3.36 -6.73
CA ILE A 153 -4.43 -3.88 -7.55
C ILE A 153 -4.81 -3.87 -9.02
N ALA A 154 -6.02 -4.30 -9.37
CA ALA A 154 -6.51 -4.31 -10.75
C ALA A 154 -6.56 -2.90 -11.34
N SER A 155 -7.05 -1.91 -10.59
CA SER A 155 -7.08 -0.51 -11.03
C SER A 155 -5.69 0.06 -11.27
N LEU A 156 -4.71 -0.27 -10.43
CA LEU A 156 -3.32 0.15 -10.63
C LEU A 156 -2.71 -0.46 -11.90
N VAL A 157 -2.95 -1.75 -12.14
CA VAL A 157 -2.49 -2.42 -13.38
C VAL A 157 -3.13 -1.78 -14.61
N TYR A 158 -4.44 -1.52 -14.55
CA TYR A 158 -5.17 -0.87 -15.63
C TYR A 158 -4.55 0.48 -15.98
N GLU A 159 -4.33 1.36 -15.01
CA GLU A 159 -3.75 2.68 -15.22
C GLU A 159 -2.30 2.64 -15.75
N ILE A 160 -1.51 1.65 -15.34
CA ILE A 160 -0.15 1.45 -15.87
C ILE A 160 -0.22 1.11 -17.37
N VAL A 161 -1.12 0.21 -17.75
CA VAL A 161 -1.26 -0.24 -19.15
C VAL A 161 -1.85 0.87 -20.04
N GLU A 162 -2.85 1.63 -19.56
CA GLU A 162 -3.40 2.78 -20.27
C GLU A 162 -2.36 3.89 -20.50
N ALA A 163 -1.33 3.94 -19.65
CA ALA A 163 -0.19 4.85 -19.80
C ALA A 163 1.01 4.22 -20.56
N ASP A 164 0.77 3.23 -21.40
CA ASP A 164 1.77 2.51 -22.20
C ASP A 164 2.87 1.79 -21.36
N GLY A 165 2.66 1.60 -20.05
CA GLY A 165 3.52 0.78 -19.20
C GLY A 165 3.23 -0.71 -19.40
N MET A 166 4.20 -1.55 -19.09
CA MET A 166 4.08 -3.01 -19.23
C MET A 166 4.12 -3.70 -17.85
N VAL A 167 3.26 -4.70 -17.65
CA VAL A 167 3.31 -5.62 -16.52
C VAL A 167 3.53 -7.03 -17.03
N VAL A 168 4.71 -7.57 -16.79
CA VAL A 168 5.15 -8.87 -17.32
C VAL A 168 5.17 -9.88 -16.18
N TYR A 169 4.33 -10.89 -16.30
CA TYR A 169 4.20 -11.98 -15.35
C TYR A 169 5.11 -13.16 -15.70
N HIS A 170 5.20 -14.14 -14.79
CA HIS A 170 6.02 -15.35 -14.99
C HIS A 170 7.51 -15.04 -15.24
N THR A 171 8.00 -13.91 -14.73
CA THR A 171 9.35 -13.42 -15.01
C THR A 171 10.08 -13.15 -13.70
N THR A 172 11.06 -14.00 -13.42
CA THR A 172 11.93 -13.90 -12.25
C THR A 172 13.15 -13.03 -12.56
N VAL A 173 13.42 -12.06 -11.72
CA VAL A 173 14.68 -11.29 -11.78
C VAL A 173 15.76 -12.07 -11.06
N GLU A 174 16.80 -12.46 -11.78
CA GLU A 174 17.92 -13.26 -11.26
C GLU A 174 19.07 -12.38 -10.77
N GLU A 175 19.36 -11.32 -11.51
CA GLU A 175 20.51 -10.47 -11.22
C GLU A 175 20.25 -9.01 -11.62
N ILE A 176 20.76 -8.09 -10.82
CA ILE A 176 20.81 -6.67 -11.12
C ILE A 176 22.26 -6.22 -10.99
N SER A 177 22.84 -5.73 -12.07
CA SER A 177 24.21 -5.23 -12.07
C SER A 177 24.30 -3.82 -12.65
N ARG A 178 25.19 -3.00 -12.05
CA ARG A 178 25.41 -1.64 -12.53
C ARG A 178 26.41 -1.63 -13.68
N THR A 179 26.08 -0.91 -14.75
CA THR A 179 26.94 -0.68 -15.89
C THR A 179 27.18 0.82 -16.09
N SER A 180 28.07 1.19 -17.03
CA SER A 180 28.25 2.60 -17.41
C SER A 180 27.01 3.22 -18.09
N ALA A 181 26.13 2.39 -18.66
CA ALA A 181 24.93 2.82 -19.39
C ALA A 181 23.64 2.77 -18.56
N GLY A 182 23.68 2.22 -17.34
CA GLY A 182 22.50 2.05 -16.48
C GLY A 182 22.55 0.77 -15.66
N TRP A 183 21.41 0.20 -15.37
CA TRP A 183 21.24 -1.05 -14.63
C TRP A 183 20.89 -2.18 -15.59
N LEU A 184 21.72 -3.21 -15.65
CA LEU A 184 21.42 -4.43 -16.38
C LEU A 184 20.61 -5.35 -15.47
N VAL A 185 19.39 -5.66 -15.87
CA VAL A 185 18.47 -6.57 -15.18
C VAL A 185 18.35 -7.84 -16.00
N ARG A 186 18.77 -8.98 -15.43
CA ARG A 186 18.66 -10.30 -16.05
C ARG A 186 17.45 -11.02 -15.47
N THR A 187 16.67 -11.60 -16.36
CA THR A 187 15.45 -12.32 -16.01
C THR A 187 15.41 -13.69 -16.64
N THR A 188 14.62 -14.58 -16.02
CA THR A 188 14.30 -15.90 -16.55
C THR A 188 12.80 -16.11 -16.46
N ASP A 189 12.17 -16.55 -17.55
CA ASP A 189 10.75 -16.93 -17.57
C ASP A 189 10.54 -18.39 -17.13
N THR A 190 9.28 -18.82 -17.01
CA THR A 190 8.92 -20.20 -16.61
C THR A 190 9.34 -21.28 -17.63
N THR A 191 9.73 -20.89 -18.84
CA THR A 191 10.27 -21.83 -19.84
C THR A 191 11.80 -21.97 -19.78
N GLY A 192 12.45 -21.15 -18.93
CA GLY A 192 13.90 -21.06 -18.84
C GLY A 192 14.52 -20.09 -19.86
N SER A 193 13.70 -19.35 -20.61
CA SER A 193 14.18 -18.33 -21.54
C SER A 193 14.69 -17.11 -20.77
N GLN A 194 15.84 -16.62 -21.17
CA GLN A 194 16.49 -15.48 -20.52
C GLN A 194 16.32 -14.20 -21.34
N MET A 195 16.10 -13.09 -20.63
CA MET A 195 16.02 -11.76 -21.21
C MET A 195 16.88 -10.79 -20.40
N GLU A 196 17.42 -9.77 -21.05
CA GLU A 196 18.16 -8.70 -20.43
C GLU A 196 17.50 -7.35 -20.73
N LEU A 197 17.26 -6.56 -19.69
CA LEU A 197 16.80 -5.18 -19.78
C LEU A 197 17.91 -4.24 -19.29
N LEU A 198 18.15 -3.16 -20.05
CA LEU A 198 19.03 -2.07 -19.62
C LEU A 198 18.15 -0.89 -19.17
N ALA A 199 18.04 -0.68 -17.86
CA ALA A 199 17.19 0.33 -17.26
C ALA A 199 17.99 1.53 -16.73
N GLN A 200 17.46 2.74 -16.91
CA GLN A 200 18.02 3.93 -16.25
C GLN A 200 17.74 3.95 -14.75
N ARG A 201 16.61 3.36 -14.33
CA ARG A 201 16.14 3.28 -12.94
C ARG A 201 15.64 1.87 -12.64
N VAL A 202 15.90 1.43 -11.41
CA VAL A 202 15.33 0.18 -10.88
C VAL A 202 14.69 0.46 -9.53
N VAL A 203 13.46 0.00 -9.37
CA VAL A 203 12.73 0.00 -8.10
C VAL A 203 12.58 -1.44 -7.63
N ASN A 204 13.19 -1.78 -6.50
CA ASN A 204 12.98 -3.08 -5.89
C ASN A 204 11.78 -3.02 -4.94
N ALA A 205 10.70 -3.71 -5.32
CA ALA A 205 9.49 -3.89 -4.54
C ALA A 205 9.10 -5.39 -4.42
N ALA A 206 10.09 -6.28 -4.43
CA ALA A 206 9.95 -7.75 -4.42
C ALA A 206 9.37 -8.32 -3.10
N GLY A 207 9.07 -7.49 -2.12
CA GLY A 207 8.50 -7.92 -0.85
C GLY A 207 9.55 -8.54 0.08
N LEU A 208 9.26 -9.75 0.58
CA LEU A 208 10.13 -10.50 1.52
C LEU A 208 10.95 -11.59 0.82
N SER A 209 11.01 -11.57 -0.48
CA SER A 209 11.68 -12.60 -1.31
C SER A 209 13.13 -12.25 -1.55
#